data_90954f6580361dffc38008fed9aab5a8
#
_entry.id   90954f6580361dffc38008fed9aab5a8
#
_cell.length_a   1.000
_cell.length_b   1.000
_cell.length_c   1.000
_cell.angle_alpha   90.00
_cell.angle_beta   90.00
_cell.angle_gamma   90.00
#
_symmetry.space_group_name_H-M   'P 1'
#
loop_
_entity.id
_entity.type
_entity.pdbx_description
1 polymer ?
#
loop_
_entity_poly.entity_id
_entity_poly.type
_entity_poly.pdbx_seq_one_letter_code
_entity_poly.pdbx_strand_id
1 'polypeptide(L)'
;MSRKATIEIEGKKYEFPVVKGTENELAIDIKTLRGITGGVTTLDPGYKNTGSCESAITFLNGEEGILRYRGYSIEELADEADFLEVAYLLIFGELPTKEQLENFDSDIKANAQVDEDVKKIIDGFPKAAHPMGVLSSLTSALVAFNPSSVNVDSEEEMYNAIVRILGKFPVLTAWVYRKHSGLPLDYGDNSLGYVENFLKMMFKKPADEYESNKVVLDALDKLLILHADHEQNCSTSTVRIVGSSNAGLFVSLSAGINALWGPLHGGANQAVIEMLESIKEDGGDTKKYMAKAKDKNDQFRLMGFGHRVYKNFDPRAKIIKKSADEVLADLGIEDPILDIAKGLEREALEDRYFVDRKLYPNVDFYSGIIYRALGIPTEMFTPMFALGRLPGWIAQWREMRLRKEPIGRPRQIYIGKQLRSFKNIKNR
;
A
#
# COMPACT_ATOMS: atom_id res chain seq x y z
N MET A 1 -32.66 -0.67 21.20
CA MET A 1 -32.03 -1.79 21.93
C MET A 1 -30.74 -2.15 21.22
N SER A 2 -29.59 -2.23 21.89
CA SER A 2 -28.36 -2.67 21.29
C SER A 2 -28.51 -4.14 20.84
N ARG A 3 -28.13 -4.44 19.60
CA ARG A 3 -28.14 -5.82 19.10
C ARG A 3 -27.12 -6.64 19.90
N LYS A 4 -27.44 -7.92 20.17
CA LYS A 4 -26.56 -8.84 20.86
C LYS A 4 -26.39 -10.12 20.04
N ALA A 5 -25.20 -10.67 20.06
CA ALA A 5 -24.89 -12.03 19.58
C ALA A 5 -24.74 -12.96 20.77
N THR A 6 -25.23 -14.18 20.65
CA THR A 6 -25.08 -15.21 21.69
C THR A 6 -24.11 -16.27 21.18
N ILE A 7 -23.05 -16.52 21.94
CA ILE A 7 -22.09 -17.61 21.69
C ILE A 7 -22.29 -18.66 22.79
N GLU A 8 -22.50 -19.90 22.42
CA GLU A 8 -22.58 -21.02 23.35
C GLU A 8 -21.25 -21.78 23.40
N ILE A 9 -20.70 -21.94 24.59
CA ILE A 9 -19.43 -22.63 24.83
C ILE A 9 -19.67 -23.63 25.97
N GLU A 10 -19.47 -24.89 25.71
CA GLU A 10 -19.67 -26.01 26.69
C GLU A 10 -21.04 -25.93 27.41
N GLY A 11 -22.11 -25.63 26.66
CA GLY A 11 -23.47 -25.53 27.15
C GLY A 11 -23.82 -24.23 27.91
N LYS A 12 -22.87 -23.29 28.06
CA LYS A 12 -23.10 -21.97 28.65
C LYS A 12 -23.24 -20.90 27.57
N LYS A 13 -24.26 -20.05 27.70
CA LYS A 13 -24.52 -18.96 26.76
C LYS A 13 -23.93 -17.66 27.27
N TYR A 14 -23.24 -16.97 26.38
CA TYR A 14 -22.60 -15.68 26.61
C TYR A 14 -23.11 -14.67 25.58
N GLU A 15 -23.48 -13.47 26.04
CA GLU A 15 -23.96 -12.41 25.16
C GLU A 15 -22.87 -11.38 24.92
N PHE A 16 -22.74 -10.96 23.66
CA PHE A 16 -21.77 -9.96 23.21
C PHE A 16 -22.48 -8.83 22.47
N PRO A 17 -22.03 -7.56 22.63
CA PRO A 17 -22.53 -6.48 21.80
C PRO A 17 -22.26 -6.74 20.31
N VAL A 18 -23.19 -6.32 19.46
CA VAL A 18 -22.99 -6.25 18.02
C VAL A 18 -22.79 -4.80 17.64
N VAL A 19 -21.61 -4.48 17.11
CA VAL A 19 -21.29 -3.19 16.52
C VAL A 19 -21.78 -3.18 15.08
N LYS A 20 -22.36 -2.05 14.67
CA LYS A 20 -22.84 -1.84 13.30
C LYS A 20 -22.08 -0.67 12.68
N GLY A 21 -21.42 -0.91 11.56
CA GLY A 21 -20.77 0.12 10.75
C GLY A 21 -21.77 1.02 10.01
N THR A 22 -21.26 2.08 9.43
CA THR A 22 -22.04 3.08 8.67
C THR A 22 -22.75 2.46 7.46
N GLU A 23 -22.10 1.53 6.79
CA GLU A 23 -22.61 0.83 5.61
C GLU A 23 -23.29 -0.52 5.98
N ASN A 24 -23.69 -0.65 7.24
CA ASN A 24 -24.41 -1.79 7.80
C ASN A 24 -23.58 -3.06 8.07
N GLU A 25 -22.27 -3.01 8.03
CA GLU A 25 -21.40 -4.13 8.44
C GLU A 25 -21.66 -4.46 9.91
N LEU A 26 -21.62 -5.73 10.24
CA LEU A 26 -21.86 -6.21 11.58
C LEU A 26 -20.63 -6.89 12.14
N ALA A 27 -20.21 -6.49 13.35
CA ALA A 27 -19.13 -7.13 14.09
C ALA A 27 -19.57 -7.52 15.49
N ILE A 28 -19.10 -8.67 15.99
CA ILE A 28 -19.30 -9.06 17.37
C ILE A 28 -18.15 -8.47 18.20
N ASP A 29 -18.47 -7.60 19.16
CA ASP A 29 -17.45 -7.08 20.08
C ASP A 29 -17.06 -8.13 21.12
N ILE A 30 -15.92 -8.76 20.92
CA ILE A 30 -15.39 -9.83 21.77
C ILE A 30 -14.43 -9.34 22.87
N LYS A 31 -14.32 -8.05 23.13
CA LYS A 31 -13.38 -7.48 24.13
C LYS A 31 -13.50 -8.15 25.50
N THR A 32 -14.72 -8.54 25.90
CA THR A 32 -14.99 -9.17 27.20
C THR A 32 -14.90 -10.71 27.18
N LEU A 33 -14.78 -11.35 26.01
CA LEU A 33 -14.86 -12.80 25.84
C LEU A 33 -14.02 -13.56 26.86
N ARG A 34 -12.73 -13.25 26.96
CA ARG A 34 -11.81 -13.97 27.85
C ARG A 34 -12.20 -13.82 29.33
N GLY A 35 -12.63 -12.63 29.74
CA GLY A 35 -13.00 -12.36 31.14
C GLY A 35 -14.22 -13.13 31.58
N ILE A 36 -15.30 -13.09 30.79
CA ILE A 36 -16.57 -13.71 31.16
C ILE A 36 -16.59 -15.23 30.96
N THR A 37 -15.73 -15.79 30.11
CA THR A 37 -15.65 -17.23 29.84
C THR A 37 -14.58 -17.95 30.65
N GLY A 38 -13.80 -17.24 31.47
CA GLY A 38 -12.71 -17.86 32.24
C GLY A 38 -11.49 -18.23 31.43
N GLY A 39 -11.31 -17.67 30.21
CA GLY A 39 -10.05 -17.86 29.48
C GLY A 39 -10.16 -18.18 28.00
N VAL A 40 -11.35 -18.37 27.45
CA VAL A 40 -11.55 -18.64 26.03
C VAL A 40 -11.08 -17.46 25.19
N THR A 41 -10.47 -17.73 24.04
CA THR A 41 -10.06 -16.75 23.05
C THR A 41 -10.43 -17.22 21.65
N THR A 42 -10.45 -16.33 20.68
CA THR A 42 -10.67 -16.64 19.27
C THR A 42 -9.36 -17.09 18.60
N LEU A 43 -9.46 -17.91 17.57
CA LEU A 43 -8.35 -18.31 16.72
C LEU A 43 -8.70 -17.98 15.27
N ASP A 44 -8.00 -17.01 14.69
CA ASP A 44 -8.17 -16.56 13.30
C ASP A 44 -6.80 -16.24 12.68
N PRO A 45 -6.07 -17.26 12.19
CA PRO A 45 -4.78 -17.05 11.55
C PRO A 45 -4.90 -16.17 10.31
N GLY A 46 -4.11 -15.08 10.27
CA GLY A 46 -4.14 -14.10 9.18
C GLY A 46 -5.34 -13.16 9.20
N TYR A 47 -6.11 -13.12 10.29
CA TYR A 47 -7.16 -12.14 10.58
C TYR A 47 -8.28 -12.04 9.53
N LYS A 48 -8.60 -13.14 8.86
CA LYS A 48 -9.57 -13.18 7.76
C LYS A 48 -10.99 -12.75 8.18
N ASN A 49 -11.38 -13.05 9.42
CA ASN A 49 -12.69 -12.74 10.00
C ASN A 49 -12.58 -11.83 11.23
N THR A 50 -11.48 -11.08 11.36
CA THR A 50 -11.22 -10.24 12.54
C THR A 50 -11.19 -8.77 12.13
N GLY A 51 -12.18 -7.99 12.57
CA GLY A 51 -12.09 -6.54 12.59
C GLY A 51 -11.10 -6.10 13.67
N SER A 52 -9.96 -5.53 13.29
CA SER A 52 -8.91 -5.12 14.21
C SER A 52 -9.12 -3.73 14.80
N CYS A 53 -9.92 -2.90 14.14
CA CYS A 53 -10.24 -1.52 14.54
C CYS A 53 -11.57 -1.07 13.93
N GLU A 54 -12.09 0.04 14.43
CA GLU A 54 -13.08 0.85 13.75
C GLU A 54 -12.33 1.98 13.02
N SER A 55 -12.67 2.24 11.75
CA SER A 55 -12.02 3.28 10.95
C SER A 55 -13.04 4.04 10.11
N ALA A 56 -12.80 5.35 9.93
CA ALA A 56 -13.58 6.21 9.06
C ALA A 56 -12.80 6.59 7.77
N ILE A 57 -11.69 5.90 7.45
CA ILE A 57 -10.79 6.29 6.37
C ILE A 57 -11.24 5.70 5.04
N THR A 58 -11.38 4.38 4.99
CA THR A 58 -11.67 3.67 3.73
C THR A 58 -12.82 2.70 3.93
N PHE A 59 -13.83 2.82 3.07
CA PHE A 59 -14.87 1.82 2.90
C PHE A 59 -14.56 0.97 1.68
N LEU A 60 -14.65 -0.35 1.84
CA LEU A 60 -14.42 -1.32 0.80
C LEU A 60 -15.50 -2.40 0.82
N ASN A 61 -16.22 -2.56 -0.30
CA ASN A 61 -17.14 -3.65 -0.51
C ASN A 61 -16.69 -4.50 -1.71
N GLY A 62 -16.05 -5.62 -1.41
CA GLY A 62 -15.49 -6.49 -2.44
C GLY A 62 -16.53 -7.24 -3.26
N GLU A 63 -17.75 -7.47 -2.74
CA GLU A 63 -18.82 -8.14 -3.48
C GLU A 63 -19.43 -7.23 -4.56
N GLU A 64 -19.51 -5.93 -4.28
CA GLU A 64 -20.04 -4.91 -5.18
C GLU A 64 -18.95 -4.20 -5.99
N GLY A 65 -17.68 -4.37 -5.64
CA GLY A 65 -16.56 -3.68 -6.31
C GLY A 65 -16.51 -2.19 -5.97
N ILE A 66 -16.80 -1.82 -4.72
CA ILE A 66 -16.84 -0.43 -4.26
C ILE A 66 -15.58 -0.13 -3.44
N LEU A 67 -14.96 1.03 -3.71
CA LEU A 67 -13.90 1.63 -2.91
C LEU A 67 -14.21 3.11 -2.71
N ARG A 68 -14.19 3.58 -1.45
CA ARG A 68 -14.38 4.99 -1.10
C ARG A 68 -13.34 5.44 -0.09
N TYR A 69 -12.82 6.64 -0.27
CA TYR A 69 -11.98 7.33 0.71
C TYR A 69 -12.81 8.41 1.38
N ARG A 70 -12.98 8.33 2.69
CA ARG A 70 -13.78 9.28 3.49
C ARG A 70 -15.20 9.54 2.93
N GLY A 71 -15.77 8.53 2.26
CA GLY A 71 -17.10 8.61 1.65
C GLY A 71 -17.12 8.98 0.16
N TYR A 72 -16.04 9.53 -0.39
CA TYR A 72 -15.91 9.84 -1.81
C TYR A 72 -15.53 8.59 -2.61
N SER A 73 -16.15 8.40 -3.78
CA SER A 73 -15.83 7.26 -4.64
C SER A 73 -14.43 7.37 -5.22
N ILE A 74 -13.76 6.23 -5.40
CA ILE A 74 -12.41 6.20 -5.96
C ILE A 74 -12.39 6.70 -7.41
N GLU A 75 -13.49 6.50 -8.14
CA GLU A 75 -13.66 6.97 -9.50
C GLU A 75 -13.66 8.50 -9.57
N GLU A 76 -14.47 9.16 -8.72
CA GLU A 76 -14.53 10.62 -8.67
C GLU A 76 -13.19 11.22 -8.23
N LEU A 77 -12.56 10.65 -7.20
CA LEU A 77 -11.27 11.13 -6.73
C LEU A 77 -10.17 10.99 -7.78
N ALA A 78 -10.15 9.89 -8.54
CA ALA A 78 -9.17 9.69 -9.60
C ALA A 78 -9.37 10.58 -10.82
N ASP A 79 -10.59 11.04 -11.07
CA ASP A 79 -10.91 11.88 -12.23
C ASP A 79 -10.82 13.38 -11.93
N GLU A 80 -11.11 13.81 -10.69
CA GLU A 80 -11.31 15.22 -10.35
C GLU A 80 -10.28 15.80 -9.37
N ALA A 81 -9.60 14.96 -8.56
CA ALA A 81 -8.67 15.41 -7.53
C ALA A 81 -7.21 15.14 -7.92
N ASP A 82 -6.28 15.88 -7.33
CA ASP A 82 -4.86 15.54 -7.36
C ASP A 82 -4.44 14.70 -6.13
N PHE A 83 -3.26 14.07 -6.22
CA PHE A 83 -2.77 13.19 -5.16
C PHE A 83 -2.60 13.90 -3.80
N LEU A 84 -2.18 15.16 -3.81
CA LEU A 84 -1.96 15.90 -2.57
C LEU A 84 -3.28 16.27 -1.90
N GLU A 85 -4.31 16.56 -2.68
CA GLU A 85 -5.68 16.80 -2.23
C GLU A 85 -6.28 15.52 -1.59
N VAL A 86 -6.08 14.36 -2.24
CA VAL A 86 -6.49 13.06 -1.69
C VAL A 86 -5.68 12.69 -0.45
N ALA A 87 -4.39 13.02 -0.40
CA ALA A 87 -3.57 12.83 0.80
C ALA A 87 -4.12 13.65 1.98
N TYR A 88 -4.48 14.91 1.75
CA TYR A 88 -5.11 15.75 2.77
C TYR A 88 -6.45 15.16 3.25
N LEU A 89 -7.31 14.77 2.31
CA LEU A 89 -8.60 14.13 2.61
C LEU A 89 -8.43 12.90 3.52
N LEU A 90 -7.56 11.98 3.16
CA LEU A 90 -7.33 10.77 3.93
C LEU A 90 -6.83 11.07 5.34
N ILE A 91 -5.86 11.98 5.48
CA ILE A 91 -5.18 12.28 6.73
C ILE A 91 -6.07 13.10 7.68
N PHE A 92 -6.78 14.10 7.17
CA PHE A 92 -7.54 15.06 7.98
C PHE A 92 -9.06 14.83 7.98
N GLY A 93 -9.59 14.08 7.03
CA GLY A 93 -10.98 13.60 7.05
C GLY A 93 -11.94 14.33 6.12
N GLU A 94 -11.58 15.50 5.62
CA GLU A 94 -12.37 16.32 4.71
C GLU A 94 -11.51 16.83 3.55
N LEU A 95 -12.12 17.11 2.40
CA LEU A 95 -11.43 17.77 1.30
C LEU A 95 -10.93 19.14 1.73
N PRO A 96 -9.71 19.54 1.34
CA PRO A 96 -9.18 20.83 1.71
C PRO A 96 -9.90 21.98 0.98
N THR A 97 -10.03 23.12 1.63
CA THR A 97 -10.25 24.36 0.89
C THR A 97 -9.00 24.71 0.09
N LYS A 98 -9.11 25.60 -0.89
CA LYS A 98 -7.96 26.07 -1.67
C LYS A 98 -6.82 26.59 -0.77
N GLU A 99 -7.14 27.41 0.22
CA GLU A 99 -6.17 27.94 1.17
C GLU A 99 -5.50 26.86 2.01
N GLN A 100 -6.28 25.85 2.46
CA GLN A 100 -5.74 24.71 3.21
C GLN A 100 -4.79 23.87 2.36
N LEU A 101 -5.11 23.64 1.09
CA LEU A 101 -4.26 22.89 0.18
C LEU A 101 -2.96 23.64 -0.12
N GLU A 102 -3.04 24.97 -0.40
CA GLU A 102 -1.88 25.82 -0.63
C GLU A 102 -0.96 25.87 0.59
N ASN A 103 -1.50 25.97 1.80
CA ASN A 103 -0.71 25.95 3.04
C ASN A 103 -0.06 24.57 3.25
N PHE A 104 -0.80 23.49 3.01
CA PHE A 104 -0.29 22.13 3.16
C PHE A 104 0.85 21.83 2.18
N ASP A 105 0.70 22.20 0.91
CA ASP A 105 1.75 22.09 -0.10
C ASP A 105 2.99 22.90 0.28
N SER A 106 2.79 24.14 0.74
CA SER A 106 3.88 25.00 1.22
C SER A 106 4.64 24.40 2.40
N ASP A 107 3.92 23.85 3.38
CA ASP A 107 4.54 23.19 4.54
C ASP A 107 5.32 21.93 4.16
N ILE A 108 4.79 21.13 3.22
CA ILE A 108 5.48 19.97 2.67
C ILE A 108 6.78 20.39 1.96
N LYS A 109 6.71 21.39 1.09
CA LYS A 109 7.87 21.90 0.35
C LYS A 109 8.94 22.47 1.28
N ALA A 110 8.53 23.21 2.31
CA ALA A 110 9.43 23.74 3.33
C ALA A 110 10.17 22.64 4.13
N ASN A 111 9.60 21.44 4.20
CA ASN A 111 10.14 20.29 4.91
C ASN A 111 10.74 19.20 3.99
N ALA A 112 10.81 19.43 2.67
CA ALA A 112 11.28 18.43 1.71
C ALA A 112 12.81 18.19 1.77
N GLN A 113 13.58 19.15 2.24
CA GLN A 113 15.03 19.02 2.31
C GLN A 113 15.45 17.87 3.21
N VAL A 114 16.22 16.94 2.67
CA VAL A 114 16.82 15.82 3.38
C VAL A 114 18.22 16.24 3.87
N ASP A 115 18.56 15.87 5.11
CA ASP A 115 19.86 16.18 5.69
C ASP A 115 21.00 15.55 4.88
N GLU A 116 22.10 16.29 4.69
CA GLU A 116 23.27 15.83 3.93
C GLU A 116 23.91 14.55 4.50
N ASP A 117 23.80 14.34 5.81
CA ASP A 117 24.33 13.12 6.43
C ASP A 117 23.52 11.86 6.07
N VAL A 118 22.29 11.98 5.60
CA VAL A 118 21.50 10.85 5.05
C VAL A 118 22.15 10.30 3.77
N LYS A 119 22.89 11.12 3.01
CA LYS A 119 23.71 10.64 1.87
C LYS A 119 24.75 9.61 2.30
N LYS A 120 25.39 9.79 3.43
CA LYS A 120 26.37 8.84 3.95
C LYS A 120 25.73 7.47 4.22
N ILE A 121 24.45 7.47 4.62
CA ILE A 121 23.69 6.24 4.85
C ILE A 121 23.40 5.55 3.52
N ILE A 122 22.85 6.27 2.53
CA ILE A 122 22.56 5.70 1.22
C ILE A 122 23.82 5.25 0.49
N ASP A 123 24.92 5.97 0.62
CA ASP A 123 26.21 5.62 0.01
C ASP A 123 26.82 4.35 0.60
N GLY A 124 26.51 4.03 1.85
CA GLY A 124 26.91 2.80 2.53
C GLY A 124 26.24 1.53 1.98
N PHE A 125 25.14 1.64 1.23
CA PHE A 125 24.50 0.50 0.62
C PHE A 125 25.21 0.06 -0.67
N PRO A 126 25.35 -1.26 -0.92
CA PRO A 126 25.85 -1.75 -2.20
C PRO A 126 24.88 -1.35 -3.34
N LYS A 127 25.43 -1.14 -4.55
CA LYS A 127 24.63 -0.73 -5.72
C LYS A 127 23.47 -1.72 -6.03
N ALA A 128 23.69 -3.01 -5.77
CA ALA A 128 22.71 -4.07 -5.98
C ALA A 128 21.73 -4.24 -4.80
N ALA A 129 21.76 -3.36 -3.79
CA ALA A 129 20.80 -3.44 -2.69
C ALA A 129 19.38 -3.21 -3.21
N HIS A 130 18.43 -4.06 -2.75
CA HIS A 130 17.04 -3.94 -3.18
C HIS A 130 16.45 -2.61 -2.74
N PRO A 131 15.80 -1.83 -3.63
CA PRO A 131 15.28 -0.50 -3.36
C PRO A 131 14.39 -0.40 -2.11
N MET A 132 13.54 -1.40 -1.85
CA MET A 132 12.68 -1.42 -0.67
C MET A 132 13.44 -1.51 0.65
N GLY A 133 14.53 -2.30 0.70
CA GLY A 133 15.38 -2.39 1.89
C GLY A 133 16.11 -1.08 2.18
N VAL A 134 16.57 -0.40 1.14
CA VAL A 134 17.20 0.93 1.26
C VAL A 134 16.17 1.95 1.73
N LEU A 135 15.01 2.03 1.08
CA LEU A 135 13.94 2.98 1.40
C LEU A 135 13.44 2.81 2.85
N SER A 136 13.21 1.58 3.29
CA SER A 136 12.81 1.28 4.67
C SER A 136 13.87 1.75 5.68
N SER A 137 15.15 1.47 5.40
CA SER A 137 16.26 1.87 6.27
C SER A 137 16.39 3.39 6.35
N LEU A 138 16.32 4.09 5.22
CA LEU A 138 16.37 5.55 5.17
C LEU A 138 15.19 6.18 5.90
N THR A 139 13.97 5.65 5.72
CA THR A 139 12.77 6.13 6.42
C THR A 139 12.92 6.00 7.94
N SER A 140 13.44 4.87 8.42
CA SER A 140 13.74 4.69 9.86
C SER A 140 14.82 5.63 10.34
N ALA A 141 15.88 5.83 9.56
CA ALA A 141 17.00 6.70 9.92
C ALA A 141 16.59 8.17 10.08
N LEU A 142 15.53 8.63 9.38
CA LEU A 142 15.03 10.00 9.52
C LEU A 142 14.69 10.39 10.96
N VAL A 143 14.38 9.43 11.84
CA VAL A 143 14.13 9.71 13.27
C VAL A 143 15.33 10.38 13.94
N ALA A 144 16.56 9.96 13.59
CA ALA A 144 17.77 10.56 14.14
C ALA A 144 17.96 12.04 13.76
N PHE A 145 17.42 12.43 12.59
CA PHE A 145 17.48 13.81 12.07
C PHE A 145 16.23 14.64 12.41
N ASN A 146 15.20 14.01 12.99
CA ASN A 146 13.93 14.64 13.35
C ASN A 146 13.46 14.14 14.73
N PRO A 147 14.18 14.46 15.82
CA PRO A 147 13.92 13.85 17.14
C PRO A 147 12.53 14.17 17.70
N SER A 148 11.92 15.31 17.34
CA SER A 148 10.54 15.63 17.76
C SER A 148 9.48 14.72 17.13
N SER A 149 9.79 14.03 16.03
CA SER A 149 8.85 13.11 15.34
C SER A 149 8.45 11.88 16.18
N VAL A 150 9.10 11.66 17.33
CA VAL A 150 8.72 10.61 18.28
C VAL A 150 7.62 11.06 19.26
N ASN A 151 7.30 12.35 19.32
CA ASN A 151 6.22 12.86 20.16
C ASN A 151 4.87 12.57 19.51
N VAL A 152 4.18 11.55 20.02
CA VAL A 152 2.90 11.05 19.45
C VAL A 152 1.67 11.57 20.19
N ASP A 153 1.84 12.40 21.21
CA ASP A 153 0.74 12.92 22.04
C ASP A 153 0.37 14.37 21.72
N SER A 154 1.21 15.10 20.98
CA SER A 154 0.96 16.45 20.50
C SER A 154 0.45 16.44 19.07
N GLU A 155 -0.73 17.04 18.83
CA GLU A 155 -1.27 17.15 17.45
C GLU A 155 -0.38 18.03 16.57
N GLU A 156 0.25 19.05 17.13
CA GLU A 156 1.22 19.90 16.42
C GLU A 156 2.44 19.10 15.97
N GLU A 157 3.04 18.30 16.86
CA GLU A 157 4.18 17.45 16.50
C GLU A 157 3.78 16.32 15.53
N MET A 158 2.55 15.79 15.64
CA MET A 158 2.02 14.85 14.64
C MET A 158 1.92 15.53 13.27
N TYR A 159 1.38 16.76 13.20
CA TYR A 159 1.31 17.52 11.95
C TYR A 159 2.70 17.77 11.37
N ASN A 160 3.63 18.22 12.20
CA ASN A 160 5.02 18.46 11.80
C ASN A 160 5.69 17.18 11.27
N ALA A 161 5.46 16.03 11.90
CA ALA A 161 5.97 14.74 11.42
C ALA A 161 5.35 14.35 10.08
N ILE A 162 4.05 14.61 9.88
CA ILE A 162 3.31 14.35 8.64
C ILE A 162 3.89 15.16 7.47
N VAL A 163 3.99 16.47 7.60
CA VAL A 163 4.51 17.32 6.49
C VAL A 163 5.99 17.02 6.19
N ARG A 164 6.79 16.70 7.21
CA ARG A 164 8.18 16.28 7.04
C ARG A 164 8.30 14.99 6.24
N ILE A 165 7.50 13.97 6.54
CA ILE A 165 7.62 12.70 5.83
C ILE A 165 7.03 12.81 4.41
N LEU A 166 5.93 13.53 4.21
CA LEU A 166 5.37 13.78 2.89
C LEU A 166 6.37 14.54 2.00
N GLY A 167 7.13 15.48 2.54
CA GLY A 167 8.17 16.18 1.80
C GLY A 167 9.42 15.34 1.51
N LYS A 168 9.90 14.57 2.49
CA LYS A 168 11.16 13.82 2.38
C LYS A 168 11.02 12.48 1.66
N PHE A 169 9.87 11.81 1.76
CA PHE A 169 9.70 10.47 1.22
C PHE A 169 9.85 10.38 -0.30
N PRO A 170 9.26 11.30 -1.12
CA PRO A 170 9.52 11.31 -2.56
C PRO A 170 11.00 11.55 -2.88
N VAL A 171 11.69 12.41 -2.12
CA VAL A 171 13.14 12.64 -2.29
C VAL A 171 13.90 11.35 -2.03
N LEU A 172 13.63 10.66 -0.91
CA LEU A 172 14.29 9.38 -0.61
C LEU A 172 13.99 8.32 -1.67
N THR A 173 12.75 8.24 -2.16
CA THR A 173 12.36 7.29 -3.21
C THR A 173 13.10 7.56 -4.52
N ALA A 174 13.22 8.83 -4.92
CA ALA A 174 14.00 9.25 -6.08
C ALA A 174 15.50 8.99 -5.88
N TRP A 175 16.05 9.23 -4.69
CA TRP A 175 17.45 8.94 -4.39
C TRP A 175 17.77 7.44 -4.46
N VAL A 176 16.85 6.59 -3.98
CA VAL A 176 16.99 5.12 -4.12
C VAL A 176 17.05 4.71 -5.58
N TYR A 177 16.16 5.25 -6.43
CA TYR A 177 16.19 5.04 -7.88
C TYR A 177 17.51 5.50 -8.49
N ARG A 178 17.95 6.73 -8.18
CA ARG A 178 19.16 7.32 -8.75
C ARG A 178 20.42 6.56 -8.33
N LYS A 179 20.49 6.12 -7.08
CA LYS A 179 21.56 5.24 -6.58
C LYS A 179 21.61 3.92 -7.36
N HIS A 180 20.46 3.28 -7.55
CA HIS A 180 20.34 2.04 -8.32
C HIS A 180 20.76 2.25 -9.77
N SER A 181 20.35 3.34 -10.39
CA SER A 181 20.67 3.71 -11.79
C SER A 181 22.09 4.29 -11.97
N GLY A 182 22.80 4.61 -10.89
CA GLY A 182 24.14 5.23 -10.95
C GLY A 182 24.10 6.71 -11.35
N LEU A 183 22.98 7.40 -11.09
CA LEU A 183 22.79 8.83 -11.33
C LEU A 183 23.17 9.65 -10.07
N PRO A 184 23.64 10.91 -10.21
CA PRO A 184 23.84 11.80 -9.07
C PRO A 184 22.50 12.10 -8.40
N LEU A 185 22.48 12.28 -7.07
CA LEU A 185 21.27 12.60 -6.32
C LEU A 185 20.72 13.96 -6.75
N ASP A 186 19.39 14.09 -6.82
CA ASP A 186 18.65 15.31 -7.13
C ASP A 186 17.79 15.70 -5.90
N TYR A 187 17.72 16.97 -5.58
CA TYR A 187 17.04 17.51 -4.39
C TYR A 187 15.65 18.08 -4.68
N GLY A 188 15.25 18.03 -5.94
CA GLY A 188 13.97 18.57 -6.37
C GLY A 188 13.99 20.07 -6.70
N ASP A 189 12.80 20.57 -6.94
CA ASP A 189 12.51 21.96 -7.28
C ASP A 189 11.16 22.36 -6.67
N ASN A 190 11.18 23.19 -5.66
CA ASN A 190 9.99 23.59 -4.93
C ASN A 190 9.01 24.47 -5.75
N SER A 191 9.38 24.90 -6.96
CA SER A 191 8.48 25.61 -7.86
C SER A 191 7.48 24.69 -8.56
N LEU A 192 7.77 23.37 -8.59
CA LEU A 192 6.95 22.34 -9.25
C LEU A 192 5.88 21.78 -8.31
N GLY A 193 4.85 21.16 -8.91
CA GLY A 193 3.88 20.36 -8.18
C GLY A 193 4.48 19.09 -7.59
N TYR A 194 3.80 18.46 -6.66
CA TYR A 194 4.31 17.32 -5.89
C TYR A 194 4.76 16.15 -6.78
N VAL A 195 3.89 15.68 -7.68
CA VAL A 195 4.16 14.55 -8.58
C VAL A 195 5.17 14.94 -9.65
N GLU A 196 5.07 16.16 -10.20
CA GLU A 196 5.99 16.67 -11.18
C GLU A 196 7.42 16.77 -10.63
N ASN A 197 7.57 17.32 -9.42
CA ASN A 197 8.86 17.40 -8.74
C ASN A 197 9.47 16.00 -8.50
N PHE A 198 8.64 15.04 -8.15
CA PHE A 198 9.10 13.66 -7.97
C PHE A 198 9.61 13.04 -9.28
N LEU A 199 8.89 13.20 -10.39
CA LEU A 199 9.35 12.72 -11.72
C LEU A 199 10.63 13.41 -12.16
N LYS A 200 10.72 14.72 -11.94
CA LYS A 200 11.95 15.47 -12.18
C LYS A 200 13.12 14.89 -11.40
N MET A 201 12.94 14.68 -10.09
CA MET A 201 14.00 14.08 -9.26
C MET A 201 14.41 12.70 -9.73
N MET A 202 13.49 11.89 -10.23
CA MET A 202 13.83 10.59 -10.77
C MET A 202 14.62 10.69 -12.09
N PHE A 203 14.12 11.43 -13.07
CA PHE A 203 14.53 11.25 -14.47
C PHE A 203 15.40 12.36 -15.03
N LYS A 204 15.43 13.56 -14.45
CA LYS A 204 16.28 14.64 -14.95
C LYS A 204 17.75 14.23 -14.89
N LYS A 205 18.40 14.26 -16.06
CA LYS A 205 19.86 14.09 -16.14
C LYS A 205 20.56 15.43 -15.93
N PRO A 206 21.81 15.45 -15.48
CA PRO A 206 22.51 16.69 -15.11
C PRO A 206 22.62 17.74 -16.22
N ALA A 207 22.69 17.30 -17.48
CA ALA A 207 22.84 18.18 -18.64
C ALA A 207 21.54 18.52 -19.35
N ASP A 208 20.43 17.88 -18.97
CA ASP A 208 19.15 18.02 -19.66
C ASP A 208 18.27 19.07 -18.97
N GLU A 209 17.48 19.82 -19.74
CA GLU A 209 16.32 20.52 -19.20
C GLU A 209 15.23 19.49 -18.92
N TYR A 210 14.43 19.72 -17.86
CA TYR A 210 13.30 18.88 -17.53
C TYR A 210 12.05 19.48 -18.16
N GLU A 211 11.42 18.74 -19.04
CA GLU A 211 10.10 19.06 -19.57
C GLU A 211 9.09 18.04 -19.02
N SER A 212 8.02 18.56 -18.41
CA SER A 212 6.95 17.70 -17.92
C SER A 212 6.01 17.31 -19.05
N ASN A 213 5.60 16.04 -19.05
CA ASN A 213 4.57 15.54 -19.93
C ASN A 213 3.25 15.42 -19.14
N LYS A 214 2.23 16.17 -19.55
CA LYS A 214 0.95 16.22 -18.83
C LYS A 214 0.28 14.86 -18.73
N VAL A 215 0.28 14.06 -19.80
CA VAL A 215 -0.35 12.72 -19.79
C VAL A 215 0.36 11.80 -18.81
N VAL A 216 1.69 11.88 -18.74
CA VAL A 216 2.51 11.13 -17.78
C VAL A 216 2.23 11.58 -16.35
N LEU A 217 2.14 12.89 -16.12
CA LEU A 217 1.80 13.44 -14.80
C LEU A 217 0.43 12.96 -14.33
N ASP A 218 -0.59 13.13 -15.17
CA ASP A 218 -1.98 12.73 -14.86
C ASP A 218 -2.07 11.22 -14.58
N ALA A 219 -1.36 10.39 -15.34
CA ALA A 219 -1.35 8.95 -15.14
C ALA A 219 -0.66 8.54 -13.83
N LEU A 220 0.47 9.17 -13.49
CA LEU A 220 1.15 8.88 -12.23
C LEU A 220 0.35 9.39 -11.03
N ASP A 221 -0.25 10.55 -11.13
CA ASP A 221 -1.11 11.12 -10.09
C ASP A 221 -2.27 10.17 -9.78
N LYS A 222 -3.00 9.71 -10.81
CA LYS A 222 -4.05 8.69 -10.68
C LYS A 222 -3.52 7.40 -10.06
N LEU A 223 -2.36 6.91 -10.50
CA LEU A 223 -1.75 5.72 -9.90
C LEU A 223 -1.51 5.89 -8.41
N LEU A 224 -0.98 7.01 -7.97
CA LEU A 224 -0.72 7.28 -6.56
C LEU A 224 -2.04 7.36 -5.77
N ILE A 225 -3.09 8.01 -6.30
CA ILE A 225 -4.43 8.06 -5.71
C ILE A 225 -5.01 6.65 -5.53
N LEU A 226 -4.96 5.82 -6.57
CA LEU A 226 -5.52 4.46 -6.54
C LEU A 226 -4.79 3.53 -5.55
N HIS A 227 -3.56 3.87 -5.18
CA HIS A 227 -2.77 3.13 -4.19
C HIS A 227 -2.83 3.72 -2.78
N ALA A 228 -3.45 4.90 -2.58
CA ALA A 228 -3.28 5.71 -1.37
C ALA A 228 -3.77 5.00 -0.10
N ASP A 229 -4.88 4.28 -0.12
CA ASP A 229 -5.29 3.40 0.99
C ASP A 229 -6.09 2.19 0.47
N HIS A 230 -6.15 1.14 1.28
CA HIS A 230 -6.94 -0.05 0.99
C HIS A 230 -7.25 -0.83 2.27
N GLU A 231 -7.88 -0.16 3.23
CA GLU A 231 -8.32 -0.72 4.51
C GLU A 231 -7.16 -1.40 5.29
N GLN A 232 -7.45 -2.47 6.04
CA GLN A 232 -6.51 -3.21 6.88
C GLN A 232 -5.73 -4.29 6.10
N ASN A 233 -4.98 -3.89 5.07
CA ASN A 233 -4.00 -4.76 4.44
C ASN A 233 -2.79 -5.02 5.36
N CYS A 234 -1.90 -5.92 4.96
CA CYS A 234 -0.76 -6.34 5.79
C CYS A 234 0.12 -5.16 6.24
N SER A 235 0.46 -4.23 5.34
CA SER A 235 1.33 -3.10 5.69
C SER A 235 0.61 -2.08 6.56
N THR A 236 -0.65 -1.78 6.28
CA THR A 236 -1.47 -0.89 7.11
C THR A 236 -1.63 -1.44 8.54
N SER A 237 -1.98 -2.73 8.67
CA SER A 237 -2.05 -3.40 9.98
C SER A 237 -0.72 -3.39 10.71
N THR A 238 0.41 -3.51 9.98
CA THR A 238 1.76 -3.42 10.56
C THR A 238 2.05 -2.01 11.06
N VAL A 239 1.70 -0.96 10.32
CA VAL A 239 1.84 0.44 10.76
C VAL A 239 1.04 0.67 12.05
N ARG A 240 -0.22 0.18 12.12
CA ARG A 240 -1.04 0.29 13.32
C ARG A 240 -0.46 -0.51 14.49
N ILE A 241 -0.01 -1.75 14.27
CA ILE A 241 0.53 -2.58 15.36
C ILE A 241 1.81 -1.97 15.96
N VAL A 242 2.73 -1.47 15.12
CA VAL A 242 3.95 -0.80 15.58
C VAL A 242 3.60 0.52 16.26
N GLY A 243 2.79 1.36 15.63
CA GLY A 243 2.35 2.64 16.19
C GLY A 243 1.59 2.52 17.50
N SER A 244 0.86 1.40 17.73
CA SER A 244 0.13 1.14 18.98
C SER A 244 1.06 1.04 20.22
N SER A 245 2.34 0.81 20.02
CA SER A 245 3.36 0.83 21.08
C SER A 245 3.87 2.24 21.43
N ASN A 246 3.23 3.28 20.92
CA ASN A 246 3.67 4.68 20.94
C ASN A 246 4.94 4.94 20.11
N ALA A 247 5.24 4.07 19.15
CA ALA A 247 6.28 4.34 18.16
C ALA A 247 5.89 5.54 17.29
N GLY A 248 6.85 6.42 17.03
CA GLY A 248 6.66 7.60 16.18
C GLY A 248 6.30 7.22 14.73
N LEU A 249 5.83 8.21 13.98
CA LEU A 249 5.33 8.01 12.61
C LEU A 249 6.37 7.34 11.70
N PHE A 250 7.60 7.84 11.66
CA PHE A 250 8.64 7.34 10.72
C PHE A 250 9.00 5.87 10.96
N VAL A 251 9.11 5.46 12.22
CA VAL A 251 9.38 4.06 12.58
C VAL A 251 8.21 3.16 12.18
N SER A 252 6.98 3.62 12.40
CA SER A 252 5.77 2.89 12.03
C SER A 252 5.67 2.73 10.50
N LEU A 253 5.98 3.78 9.74
CA LEU A 253 6.02 3.74 8.28
C LEU A 253 7.11 2.80 7.75
N SER A 254 8.32 2.83 8.34
CA SER A 254 9.39 1.89 7.98
C SER A 254 8.95 0.43 8.15
N ALA A 255 8.21 0.12 9.21
CA ALA A 255 7.64 -1.21 9.42
C ALA A 255 6.59 -1.56 8.35
N GLY A 256 5.75 -0.60 7.96
CA GLY A 256 4.80 -0.74 6.84
C GLY A 256 5.50 -1.02 5.51
N ILE A 257 6.60 -0.31 5.22
CA ILE A 257 7.42 -0.52 4.01
C ILE A 257 7.98 -1.95 3.99
N ASN A 258 8.51 -2.45 5.12
CA ASN A 258 9.01 -3.82 5.21
C ASN A 258 7.90 -4.86 5.00
N ALA A 259 6.70 -4.63 5.52
CA ALA A 259 5.55 -5.52 5.29
C ALA A 259 5.08 -5.47 3.82
N LEU A 260 5.11 -4.27 3.19
CA LEU A 260 4.76 -4.10 1.79
C LEU A 260 5.73 -4.84 0.85
N TRP A 261 7.00 -4.93 1.20
CA TRP A 261 8.02 -5.61 0.40
C TRP A 261 7.78 -7.13 0.25
N GLY A 262 6.98 -7.73 1.12
CA GLY A 262 6.68 -9.15 1.04
C GLY A 262 6.03 -9.56 -0.29
N PRO A 263 6.44 -10.69 -0.91
CA PRO A 263 5.93 -11.12 -2.24
C PRO A 263 4.43 -11.42 -2.26
N LEU A 264 3.81 -11.64 -1.10
CA LEU A 264 2.37 -11.84 -0.98
C LEU A 264 1.58 -10.53 -0.80
N HIS A 265 2.26 -9.38 -0.85
CA HIS A 265 1.63 -8.06 -0.65
C HIS A 265 1.97 -7.10 -1.78
N GLY A 266 3.08 -6.36 -1.73
CA GLY A 266 3.39 -5.30 -2.70
C GLY A 266 4.11 -5.74 -3.96
N GLY A 267 4.49 -7.02 -4.07
CA GLY A 267 5.22 -7.54 -5.24
C GLY A 267 4.34 -7.98 -6.41
N ALA A 268 3.03 -7.75 -6.35
CA ALA A 268 2.11 -8.30 -7.35
C ALA A 268 2.28 -7.67 -8.75
N ASN A 269 2.47 -6.36 -8.84
CA ASN A 269 2.66 -5.66 -10.12
C ASN A 269 4.01 -6.02 -10.79
N GLN A 270 5.08 -6.20 -10.01
CA GLN A 270 6.35 -6.74 -10.53
C GLN A 270 6.14 -8.15 -11.09
N ALA A 271 5.49 -9.03 -10.33
CA ALA A 271 5.21 -10.40 -10.76
C ALA A 271 4.34 -10.47 -12.05
N VAL A 272 3.45 -9.49 -12.27
CA VAL A 272 2.70 -9.37 -13.52
C VAL A 272 3.63 -9.11 -14.69
N ILE A 273 4.54 -8.14 -14.59
CA ILE A 273 5.46 -7.83 -15.68
C ILE A 273 6.41 -9.00 -15.97
N GLU A 274 6.98 -9.62 -14.93
CA GLU A 274 7.82 -10.81 -15.08
C GLU A 274 7.07 -11.97 -15.79
N MET A 275 5.81 -12.17 -15.45
CA MET A 275 4.93 -13.14 -16.13
C MET A 275 4.72 -12.78 -17.60
N LEU A 276 4.39 -11.52 -17.91
CA LEU A 276 4.15 -11.06 -19.26
C LEU A 276 5.43 -11.14 -20.12
N GLU A 277 6.59 -10.82 -19.55
CA GLU A 277 7.89 -10.99 -20.21
C GLU A 277 8.19 -12.46 -20.51
N SER A 278 7.94 -13.36 -19.56
CA SER A 278 8.08 -14.81 -19.76
C SER A 278 7.15 -15.33 -20.87
N ILE A 279 5.93 -14.84 -20.95
CA ILE A 279 4.98 -15.20 -22.03
C ILE A 279 5.50 -14.69 -23.37
N LYS A 280 6.01 -13.46 -23.43
CA LYS A 280 6.61 -12.87 -24.63
C LYS A 280 7.80 -13.69 -25.14
N GLU A 281 8.73 -14.06 -24.24
CA GLU A 281 9.91 -14.87 -24.55
C GLU A 281 9.54 -16.26 -25.10
N ASP A 282 8.43 -16.84 -24.63
CA ASP A 282 7.91 -18.14 -25.09
C ASP A 282 6.97 -18.01 -26.35
N GLY A 283 7.04 -16.88 -27.04
CA GLY A 283 6.31 -16.66 -28.31
C GLY A 283 4.95 -15.96 -28.20
N GLY A 284 4.53 -15.52 -27.03
CA GLY A 284 3.33 -14.67 -26.86
C GLY A 284 1.98 -15.38 -26.96
N ASP A 285 1.92 -16.71 -26.90
CA ASP A 285 0.69 -17.50 -27.03
C ASP A 285 -0.14 -17.43 -25.73
N THR A 286 -1.06 -16.46 -25.66
CA THR A 286 -1.95 -16.25 -24.51
C THR A 286 -2.82 -17.47 -24.21
N LYS A 287 -3.33 -18.18 -25.26
CA LYS A 287 -4.19 -19.38 -25.08
C LYS A 287 -3.44 -20.51 -24.38
N LYS A 288 -2.18 -20.72 -24.71
CA LYS A 288 -1.30 -21.69 -24.04
C LYS A 288 -1.22 -21.39 -22.54
N TYR A 289 -1.02 -20.13 -22.17
CA TYR A 289 -0.88 -19.73 -20.78
C TYR A 289 -2.20 -19.72 -20.02
N MET A 290 -3.31 -19.38 -20.68
CA MET A 290 -4.64 -19.56 -20.10
C MET A 290 -4.96 -21.02 -19.80
N ALA A 291 -4.53 -21.96 -20.66
CA ALA A 291 -4.65 -23.39 -20.41
C ALA A 291 -3.81 -23.84 -19.21
N LYS A 292 -2.54 -23.38 -19.10
CA LYS A 292 -1.68 -23.64 -17.94
C LYS A 292 -2.30 -23.11 -16.64
N ALA A 293 -2.86 -21.89 -16.65
CA ALA A 293 -3.49 -21.28 -15.46
C ALA A 293 -4.70 -22.09 -14.94
N LYS A 294 -5.36 -22.87 -15.80
CA LYS A 294 -6.48 -23.75 -15.46
C LYS A 294 -6.02 -25.11 -14.94
N ASP A 295 -4.83 -25.56 -15.29
CA ASP A 295 -4.29 -26.85 -14.84
C ASP A 295 -3.79 -26.76 -13.40
N LYS A 296 -4.40 -27.52 -12.50
CA LYS A 296 -4.01 -27.57 -11.09
C LYS A 296 -2.62 -28.17 -10.86
N ASN A 297 -2.10 -28.94 -11.81
CA ASN A 297 -0.79 -29.57 -11.73
C ASN A 297 0.31 -28.69 -12.29
N ASP A 298 -0.03 -27.63 -13.05
CA ASP A 298 0.94 -26.63 -13.52
C ASP A 298 1.30 -25.66 -12.40
N GLN A 299 2.55 -25.26 -12.34
CA GLN A 299 3.04 -24.26 -11.40
C GLN A 299 2.74 -22.82 -11.82
N PHE A 300 2.36 -22.62 -13.08
CA PHE A 300 2.02 -21.29 -13.60
C PHE A 300 0.82 -20.69 -12.86
N ARG A 301 0.93 -19.40 -12.56
CA ARG A 301 -0.15 -18.61 -11.96
C ARG A 301 -0.38 -17.37 -12.80
N LEU A 302 -1.63 -17.08 -13.10
CA LEU A 302 -2.02 -15.86 -13.80
C LEU A 302 -1.96 -14.69 -12.81
N MET A 303 -0.84 -13.96 -12.82
CA MET A 303 -0.62 -12.82 -11.91
C MET A 303 -1.47 -11.62 -12.32
N GLY A 304 -1.90 -10.84 -11.35
CA GLY A 304 -2.76 -9.67 -11.58
C GLY A 304 -4.23 -10.00 -11.84
N PHE A 305 -4.64 -11.26 -11.69
CA PHE A 305 -6.03 -11.70 -11.81
C PHE A 305 -6.58 -12.21 -10.47
N GLY A 306 -7.82 -11.80 -10.19
CA GLY A 306 -8.46 -12.06 -8.90
C GLY A 306 -7.93 -11.14 -7.82
N HIS A 307 -8.66 -11.07 -6.72
CA HIS A 307 -8.29 -10.26 -5.57
C HIS A 307 -8.73 -10.95 -4.28
N ARG A 308 -7.98 -10.73 -3.20
CA ARG A 308 -8.33 -11.34 -1.90
C ARG A 308 -9.69 -10.84 -1.39
N VAL A 309 -10.02 -9.59 -1.66
CA VAL A 309 -11.23 -8.91 -1.21
C VAL A 309 -12.27 -8.83 -2.31
N TYR A 310 -11.94 -8.26 -3.48
CA TYR A 310 -12.89 -8.11 -4.57
C TYR A 310 -13.32 -9.48 -5.14
N LYS A 311 -14.63 -9.70 -5.10
CA LYS A 311 -15.34 -10.79 -5.78
C LYS A 311 -16.07 -10.30 -7.04
N ASN A 312 -15.82 -9.08 -7.41
CA ASN A 312 -16.26 -8.40 -8.61
C ASN A 312 -15.05 -7.69 -9.22
N PHE A 313 -15.26 -6.87 -10.25
CA PHE A 313 -14.19 -6.05 -10.82
C PHE A 313 -13.58 -5.13 -9.74
N ASP A 314 -12.26 -5.04 -9.73
CA ASP A 314 -11.54 -4.01 -8.99
C ASP A 314 -11.84 -2.65 -9.66
N PRO A 315 -12.48 -1.68 -8.98
CA PRO A 315 -12.84 -0.40 -9.58
C PRO A 315 -11.62 0.35 -10.11
N ARG A 316 -10.45 0.13 -9.50
CA ARG A 316 -9.19 0.76 -9.89
C ARG A 316 -8.66 0.23 -11.23
N ALA A 317 -8.90 -1.04 -11.54
CA ALA A 317 -8.38 -1.67 -12.75
C ALA A 317 -8.90 -1.01 -14.04
N LYS A 318 -10.17 -0.58 -14.04
CA LYS A 318 -10.77 0.12 -15.19
C LYS A 318 -10.13 1.49 -15.43
N ILE A 319 -9.88 2.23 -14.34
CA ILE A 319 -9.28 3.57 -14.40
C ILE A 319 -7.86 3.44 -14.94
N ILE A 320 -7.07 2.56 -14.34
CA ILE A 320 -5.66 2.41 -14.69
C ILE A 320 -5.43 1.84 -16.09
N LYS A 321 -6.34 1.01 -16.59
CA LYS A 321 -6.32 0.54 -17.98
C LYS A 321 -6.43 1.69 -18.97
N LYS A 322 -7.36 2.62 -18.73
CA LYS A 322 -7.53 3.81 -19.56
C LYS A 322 -6.25 4.67 -19.55
N SER A 323 -5.69 4.93 -18.37
CA SER A 323 -4.43 5.68 -18.24
C SER A 323 -3.26 4.99 -18.93
N ALA A 324 -3.19 3.65 -18.92
CA ALA A 324 -2.16 2.90 -19.64
C ALA A 324 -2.27 3.10 -21.16
N ASP A 325 -3.48 3.01 -21.71
CA ASP A 325 -3.74 3.24 -23.14
C ASP A 325 -3.35 4.69 -23.55
N GLU A 326 -3.69 5.69 -22.73
CA GLU A 326 -3.38 7.10 -22.95
C GLU A 326 -1.86 7.37 -22.94
N VAL A 327 -1.14 6.87 -21.93
CA VAL A 327 0.32 7.03 -21.81
C VAL A 327 1.05 6.41 -22.97
N LEU A 328 0.68 5.20 -23.36
CA LEU A 328 1.34 4.50 -24.46
C LEU A 328 1.11 5.19 -25.81
N ALA A 329 -0.12 5.69 -26.04
CA ALA A 329 -0.46 6.44 -27.24
C ALA A 329 0.33 7.77 -27.30
N ASP A 330 0.41 8.51 -26.18
CA ASP A 330 1.11 9.80 -26.11
C ASP A 330 2.62 9.66 -26.30
N LEU A 331 3.20 8.63 -25.69
CA LEU A 331 4.64 8.35 -25.81
C LEU A 331 5.02 7.63 -27.11
N GLY A 332 4.03 7.23 -27.93
CA GLY A 332 4.26 6.49 -29.17
C GLY A 332 4.93 5.12 -28.94
N ILE A 333 4.65 4.50 -27.77
CA ILE A 333 5.25 3.22 -27.40
C ILE A 333 4.35 2.07 -27.88
N GLU A 334 4.91 1.25 -28.79
CA GLU A 334 4.36 -0.06 -29.13
C GLU A 334 5.05 -1.11 -28.24
N ASP A 335 4.39 -1.54 -27.16
CA ASP A 335 4.94 -2.59 -26.28
C ASP A 335 4.18 -3.92 -26.51
N PRO A 336 4.85 -4.96 -27.04
CA PRO A 336 4.25 -6.28 -27.21
C PRO A 336 3.67 -6.89 -25.93
N ILE A 337 4.18 -6.46 -24.76
CA ILE A 337 3.63 -6.89 -23.47
C ILE A 337 2.20 -6.40 -23.25
N LEU A 338 1.87 -5.19 -23.73
CA LEU A 338 0.50 -4.69 -23.66
C LEU A 338 -0.47 -5.53 -24.50
N ASP A 339 -0.06 -5.93 -25.70
CA ASP A 339 -0.89 -6.78 -26.57
C ASP A 339 -1.13 -8.15 -25.92
N ILE A 340 -0.11 -8.72 -25.30
CA ILE A 340 -0.24 -9.95 -24.50
C ILE A 340 -1.18 -9.73 -23.32
N ALA A 341 -1.04 -8.63 -22.59
CA ALA A 341 -1.91 -8.30 -21.46
C ALA A 341 -3.37 -8.16 -21.91
N LYS A 342 -3.64 -7.40 -22.98
CA LYS A 342 -4.99 -7.26 -23.55
C LYS A 342 -5.55 -8.60 -24.06
N GLY A 343 -4.69 -9.45 -24.61
CA GLY A 343 -5.05 -10.80 -25.03
C GLY A 343 -5.48 -11.67 -23.85
N LEU A 344 -4.69 -11.72 -22.78
CA LEU A 344 -5.00 -12.45 -21.55
C LEU A 344 -6.28 -11.95 -20.88
N GLU A 345 -6.46 -10.62 -20.79
CA GLU A 345 -7.68 -10.03 -20.26
C GLU A 345 -8.92 -10.47 -21.06
N ARG A 346 -8.90 -10.30 -22.39
CA ARG A 346 -10.01 -10.69 -23.25
C ARG A 346 -10.35 -12.18 -23.08
N GLU A 347 -9.37 -13.05 -23.14
CA GLU A 347 -9.58 -14.48 -22.99
C GLU A 347 -10.11 -14.85 -21.60
N ALA A 348 -9.62 -14.20 -20.52
CA ALA A 348 -10.11 -14.43 -19.18
C ALA A 348 -11.57 -13.99 -18.98
N LEU A 349 -11.98 -12.88 -19.60
CA LEU A 349 -13.35 -12.36 -19.53
C LEU A 349 -14.35 -13.21 -20.35
N GLU A 350 -13.89 -13.97 -21.34
CA GLU A 350 -14.71 -14.86 -22.16
C GLU A 350 -14.74 -16.31 -21.62
N ASP A 351 -13.76 -16.72 -20.83
CA ASP A 351 -13.62 -18.10 -20.34
C ASP A 351 -14.39 -18.32 -19.03
N ARG A 352 -15.37 -19.23 -19.06
CA ARG A 352 -16.21 -19.58 -17.90
C ARG A 352 -15.42 -19.96 -16.66
N TYR A 353 -14.25 -20.58 -16.80
CA TYR A 353 -13.42 -20.94 -15.63
C TYR A 353 -13.03 -19.72 -14.80
N PHE A 354 -12.66 -18.61 -15.45
CA PHE A 354 -12.27 -17.36 -14.79
C PHE A 354 -13.50 -16.56 -14.34
N VAL A 355 -14.53 -16.46 -15.21
CA VAL A 355 -15.77 -15.73 -14.90
C VAL A 355 -16.49 -16.34 -13.69
N ASP A 356 -16.69 -17.68 -13.68
CA ASP A 356 -17.37 -18.37 -12.57
C ASP A 356 -16.60 -18.25 -11.24
N ARG A 357 -15.27 -18.07 -11.30
CA ARG A 357 -14.39 -17.86 -10.15
C ARG A 357 -14.13 -16.39 -9.84
N LYS A 358 -14.70 -15.48 -10.63
CA LYS A 358 -14.54 -14.03 -10.48
C LYS A 358 -13.06 -13.59 -10.50
N LEU A 359 -12.27 -14.22 -11.37
CA LEU A 359 -10.84 -13.92 -11.55
C LEU A 359 -10.68 -12.82 -12.62
N TYR A 360 -11.02 -11.60 -12.23
CA TYR A 360 -10.88 -10.41 -13.07
C TYR A 360 -9.52 -9.74 -12.90
N PRO A 361 -9.04 -8.95 -13.89
CA PRO A 361 -7.85 -8.12 -13.73
C PRO A 361 -8.02 -7.16 -12.54
N ASN A 362 -6.96 -7.01 -11.76
CA ASN A 362 -6.89 -6.05 -10.65
C ASN A 362 -5.98 -4.86 -10.99
N VAL A 363 -5.80 -3.92 -10.05
CA VAL A 363 -4.98 -2.71 -10.25
C VAL A 363 -3.53 -3.04 -10.64
N ASP A 364 -2.97 -4.14 -10.14
CA ASP A 364 -1.58 -4.52 -10.39
C ASP A 364 -1.32 -4.96 -11.83
N PHE A 365 -2.38 -5.38 -12.54
CA PHE A 365 -2.28 -5.88 -13.90
C PHE A 365 -1.83 -4.79 -14.90
N TYR A 366 -2.32 -3.57 -14.77
CA TYR A 366 -1.99 -2.46 -15.68
C TYR A 366 -1.00 -1.44 -15.09
N SER A 367 -0.88 -1.35 -13.77
CA SER A 367 0.04 -0.37 -13.14
C SER A 367 1.50 -0.60 -13.55
N GLY A 368 1.93 -1.86 -13.61
CA GLY A 368 3.29 -2.20 -14.06
C GLY A 368 3.57 -1.79 -15.51
N ILE A 369 2.59 -1.82 -16.39
CA ILE A 369 2.72 -1.40 -17.79
C ILE A 369 3.00 0.11 -17.86
N ILE A 370 2.29 0.92 -17.06
CA ILE A 370 2.54 2.36 -17.00
C ILE A 370 3.95 2.63 -16.45
N TYR A 371 4.33 2.02 -15.34
CA TYR A 371 5.67 2.22 -14.79
C TYR A 371 6.77 1.85 -15.80
N ARG A 372 6.59 0.76 -16.53
CA ARG A 372 7.50 0.35 -17.59
C ARG A 372 7.55 1.37 -18.73
N ALA A 373 6.41 1.88 -19.20
CA ALA A 373 6.34 2.91 -20.23
C ALA A 373 7.05 4.19 -19.82
N LEU A 374 7.01 4.54 -18.52
CA LEU A 374 7.73 5.67 -17.95
C LEU A 374 9.23 5.39 -17.75
N GLY A 375 9.73 4.20 -18.07
CA GLY A 375 11.13 3.82 -17.88
C GLY A 375 11.52 3.53 -16.42
N ILE A 376 10.52 3.27 -15.56
CA ILE A 376 10.75 2.84 -14.17
C ILE A 376 11.11 1.35 -14.17
N PRO A 377 12.26 0.94 -13.61
CA PRO A 377 12.64 -0.47 -13.55
C PRO A 377 11.74 -1.22 -12.56
N THR A 378 11.57 -2.53 -12.79
CA THR A 378 10.65 -3.39 -12.02
C THR A 378 10.94 -3.41 -10.53
N GLU A 379 12.21 -3.29 -10.13
CA GLU A 379 12.62 -3.24 -8.71
C GLU A 379 12.11 -1.98 -7.99
N MET A 380 11.73 -0.94 -8.76
CA MET A 380 11.16 0.30 -8.23
C MET A 380 9.63 0.29 -8.12
N PHE A 381 8.93 -0.73 -8.62
CA PHE A 381 7.46 -0.76 -8.59
C PHE A 381 6.90 -0.76 -7.17
N THR A 382 7.48 -1.57 -6.29
CA THR A 382 7.05 -1.56 -4.87
C THR A 382 7.41 -0.27 -4.13
N PRO A 383 8.57 0.39 -4.34
CA PRO A 383 8.81 1.75 -3.87
C PRO A 383 7.80 2.79 -4.38
N MET A 384 7.37 2.70 -5.65
CA MET A 384 6.30 3.55 -6.18
C MET A 384 4.97 3.29 -5.48
N PHE A 385 4.65 2.02 -5.24
CA PHE A 385 3.49 1.65 -4.43
C PHE A 385 3.59 2.23 -3.01
N ALA A 386 4.76 2.16 -2.37
CA ALA A 386 4.96 2.75 -1.03
C ALA A 386 4.73 4.27 -1.03
N LEU A 387 5.17 4.97 -2.08
CA LEU A 387 4.92 6.41 -2.25
C LEU A 387 3.42 6.70 -2.32
N GLY A 388 2.67 5.97 -3.15
CA GLY A 388 1.22 6.12 -3.24
C GLY A 388 0.54 5.79 -1.91
N ARG A 389 0.95 4.72 -1.20
CA ARG A 389 0.34 4.27 0.05
C ARG A 389 0.66 5.15 1.27
N LEU A 390 1.64 6.04 1.15
CA LEU A 390 2.10 6.87 2.26
C LEU A 390 0.98 7.64 2.98
N PRO A 391 0.06 8.35 2.29
CA PRO A 391 -1.03 9.06 2.95
C PRO A 391 -1.98 8.15 3.73
N GLY A 392 -2.29 6.97 3.20
CA GLY A 392 -3.14 5.98 3.87
C GLY A 392 -2.50 5.48 5.17
N TRP A 393 -1.23 5.12 5.14
CA TRP A 393 -0.50 4.73 6.36
C TRP A 393 -0.48 5.84 7.40
N ILE A 394 -0.25 7.09 6.97
CA ILE A 394 -0.26 8.26 7.85
C ILE A 394 -1.65 8.44 8.48
N ALA A 395 -2.71 8.39 7.67
CA ALA A 395 -4.08 8.52 8.11
C ALA A 395 -4.45 7.44 9.15
N GLN A 396 -4.10 6.19 8.86
CA GLN A 396 -4.34 5.04 9.75
C GLN A 396 -3.59 5.17 11.08
N TRP A 397 -2.32 5.59 11.03
CA TRP A 397 -1.52 5.86 12.22
C TRP A 397 -2.11 7.01 13.05
N ARG A 398 -2.44 8.13 12.41
CA ARG A 398 -3.03 9.30 13.06
C ARG A 398 -4.38 8.99 13.72
N GLU A 399 -5.28 8.31 13.00
CA GLU A 399 -6.58 7.91 13.53
C GLU A 399 -6.44 7.06 14.79
N MET A 400 -5.57 6.05 14.76
CA MET A 400 -5.27 5.19 15.91
C MET A 400 -4.75 6.00 17.10
N ARG A 401 -3.84 6.97 16.86
CA ARG A 401 -3.27 7.82 17.92
C ARG A 401 -4.33 8.74 18.54
N LEU A 402 -5.13 9.41 17.73
CA LEU A 402 -6.19 10.30 18.20
C LEU A 402 -7.25 9.55 19.01
N ARG A 403 -7.56 8.31 18.64
CA ARG A 403 -8.49 7.45 19.39
C ARG A 403 -7.86 6.82 20.63
N LYS A 404 -6.57 6.99 20.87
CA LYS A 404 -5.82 6.36 21.97
C LYS A 404 -6.06 4.86 22.05
N GLU A 405 -6.01 4.19 20.89
CA GLU A 405 -6.21 2.75 20.81
C GLU A 405 -5.16 2.00 21.65
N PRO A 406 -5.53 0.87 22.26
CA PRO A 406 -4.62 0.11 23.11
C PRO A 406 -3.51 -0.56 22.29
N ILE A 407 -2.41 -0.89 22.96
CA ILE A 407 -1.31 -1.63 22.32
C ILE A 407 -1.79 -2.96 21.75
N GLY A 408 -1.45 -3.21 20.49
CA GLY A 408 -1.73 -4.46 19.79
C GLY A 408 -0.91 -5.61 20.37
N ARG A 409 -1.59 -6.54 21.03
CA ARG A 409 -0.97 -7.74 21.60
C ARG A 409 -1.87 -8.96 21.39
N PRO A 410 -1.83 -9.59 20.21
CA PRO A 410 -2.60 -10.79 19.94
C PRO A 410 -2.15 -11.95 20.86
N ARG A 411 -3.03 -12.92 21.03
CA ARG A 411 -2.75 -14.13 21.80
C ARG A 411 -2.39 -15.29 20.89
N GLN A 412 -1.81 -16.33 21.46
CA GLN A 412 -1.54 -17.59 20.78
C GLN A 412 -2.18 -18.77 21.54
N ILE A 413 -2.51 -19.83 20.84
CA ILE A 413 -2.82 -21.12 21.41
C ILE A 413 -1.53 -21.92 21.46
N TYR A 414 -1.12 -22.29 22.67
CA TYR A 414 0.11 -23.06 22.88
C TYR A 414 -0.13 -24.55 22.55
N ILE A 415 0.64 -25.07 21.62
CA ILE A 415 0.60 -26.50 21.20
C ILE A 415 1.94 -27.20 21.43
N GLY A 416 2.83 -26.59 22.20
CA GLY A 416 4.14 -27.17 22.50
C GLY A 416 4.12 -28.23 23.61
N LYS A 417 5.28 -28.56 24.12
CA LYS A 417 5.43 -29.54 25.20
C LYS A 417 4.90 -28.99 26.52
N GLN A 418 4.31 -29.86 27.34
CA GLN A 418 4.00 -29.54 28.74
C GLN A 418 5.26 -29.26 29.54
N LEU A 419 5.11 -28.82 30.80
CA LEU A 419 6.22 -28.55 31.69
C LEU A 419 7.21 -29.71 31.72
N ARG A 420 8.49 -29.40 31.48
CA ARG A 420 9.59 -30.36 31.53
C ARG A 420 10.65 -29.89 32.50
N SER A 421 11.27 -30.81 33.22
CA SER A 421 12.42 -30.50 34.04
C SER A 421 13.64 -30.18 33.18
N PHE A 422 14.32 -29.09 33.53
CA PHE A 422 15.60 -28.78 32.91
C PHE A 422 16.67 -29.77 33.31
N LYS A 423 17.35 -30.35 32.34
CA LYS A 423 18.53 -31.15 32.57
C LYS A 423 19.77 -30.39 32.16
N ASN A 424 20.81 -30.39 33.01
CA ASN A 424 22.09 -29.79 32.64
C ASN A 424 22.65 -30.50 31.40
N ILE A 425 23.44 -29.74 30.60
CA ILE A 425 24.02 -30.28 29.34
C ILE A 425 24.85 -31.55 29.57
N LYS A 426 25.49 -31.70 30.72
CA LYS A 426 26.25 -32.88 31.11
C LYS A 426 25.37 -34.12 31.34
N ASN A 427 24.06 -33.95 31.51
CA ASN A 427 23.07 -35.00 31.83
C ASN A 427 21.98 -35.17 30.76
N ARG A 428 22.20 -34.66 29.55
CA ARG A 428 21.29 -34.80 28.40
C ARG A 428 21.64 -35.97 27.53
#